data_51fafa8ece08e3d1b0af319e689c517c
#
_entry.id   51fafa8ece08e3d1b0af319e689c517c
#
_cell.length_a   1.000
_cell.length_b   1.000
_cell.length_c   1.000
_cell.angle_alpha   90.00
_cell.angle_beta   90.00
_cell.angle_gamma   90.00
#
_symmetry.space_group_name_H-M   'P 1'
#
loop_
_entity.id
_entity.type
_entity.pdbx_description
1 polymer ?
#
loop_
_entity_poly.entity_id
_entity_poly.type
_entity_poly.pdbx_seq_one_letter_code
_entity_poly.pdbx_strand_id
1 'polypeptide(L)'
;LVGLQTNETWLVLIVDFESNPSNGVWGADEARSLLANRASDYFYQVSGNLTNVNLTVYPEVIRASNDLAYYGGDTSNRDVDADGTFMPEELAQEAVEGISTPVDWDPFDLDGDGTIDRLLILHTSKGQEENPGVKNRIWSHFTHFDSPINVAEGHTVEHYTMASLQTGTSGIGTIMHEMMHQMGAVDLYPVHDDSSFQTWKGLGDWDVMASGSWNGGGLWPALPSGGILDMIGANRTVELDLTWPSDSVSPCIGPTITLDGTSDSGDVLKVPIGEDESIYIERRSDSGYDTRLPGSGILVTYSDSSAGNIDRNEVNTNPNFPFLMVIEADGQQDLVSGSNEGEQSDLFSNGSNFGAEGIQIRTHDGVLVGWTASISGDDSQNITFTSTNCSPSFELDLPDYSATLLPNATIPVDLNHPGPCTSNLTSSDGRGISIVQNSLD
;
A
#
# COMPACT_ATOMS: atom_id res chain seq x y z
N LEU A 1 6.64 -3.29 -16.64
CA LEU A 1 5.21 -3.03 -16.44
C LEU A 1 4.94 -1.53 -16.38
N VAL A 2 3.81 -1.10 -16.95
CA VAL A 2 3.38 0.29 -16.95
C VAL A 2 2.56 0.57 -15.69
N GLY A 3 2.91 1.61 -14.93
CA GLY A 3 2.18 2.02 -13.74
C GLY A 3 0.76 2.52 -14.06
N LEU A 4 0.02 2.91 -13.01
CA LEU A 4 -1.35 3.41 -13.13
C LEU A 4 -1.41 4.67 -14.01
N GLN A 5 -2.27 4.64 -15.02
CA GLN A 5 -2.45 5.74 -15.96
C GLN A 5 -3.75 6.52 -15.70
N THR A 6 -3.81 7.77 -16.14
CA THR A 6 -5.04 8.59 -16.08
C THR A 6 -6.17 7.97 -16.92
N ASN A 7 -5.80 7.30 -18.02
CA ASN A 7 -6.72 6.55 -18.87
C ASN A 7 -6.22 5.13 -18.98
N GLU A 8 -6.81 4.26 -18.19
CA GLU A 8 -6.59 2.83 -18.21
C GLU A 8 -7.49 2.19 -19.26
N THR A 9 -6.92 1.43 -20.18
CA THR A 9 -7.68 0.68 -21.16
C THR A 9 -7.32 -0.79 -21.09
N TRP A 10 -8.30 -1.62 -20.77
CA TRP A 10 -8.13 -3.05 -20.54
C TRP A 10 -8.83 -3.87 -21.60
N LEU A 11 -8.14 -4.86 -22.16
CA LEU A 11 -8.78 -5.94 -22.91
C LEU A 11 -9.22 -7.03 -21.94
N VAL A 12 -10.49 -7.43 -22.03
CA VAL A 12 -11.05 -8.49 -21.19
C VAL A 12 -11.49 -9.64 -22.09
N LEU A 13 -10.87 -10.80 -21.94
CA LEU A 13 -11.24 -12.05 -22.59
C LEU A 13 -12.01 -12.95 -21.62
N ILE A 14 -12.89 -13.80 -22.15
CA ILE A 14 -13.64 -14.75 -21.35
C ILE A 14 -13.40 -16.14 -21.91
N VAL A 15 -13.03 -17.06 -21.02
CA VAL A 15 -12.83 -18.47 -21.34
C VAL A 15 -13.82 -19.35 -20.59
N ASP A 16 -14.33 -20.38 -21.26
CA ASP A 16 -15.21 -21.38 -20.64
C ASP A 16 -14.70 -22.80 -20.92
N PHE A 17 -15.22 -23.76 -20.15
CA PHE A 17 -14.87 -25.17 -20.20
C PHE A 17 -16.07 -26.00 -20.52
N GLU A 18 -15.88 -27.23 -21.00
CA GLU A 18 -17.00 -28.16 -21.24
C GLU A 18 -17.78 -28.44 -19.95
N SER A 19 -17.07 -28.61 -18.82
CA SER A 19 -17.68 -28.82 -17.49
C SER A 19 -18.26 -27.56 -16.87
N ASN A 20 -17.76 -26.39 -17.26
CA ASN A 20 -18.18 -25.07 -16.75
C ASN A 20 -18.51 -24.12 -17.90
N PRO A 21 -19.52 -24.45 -18.74
CA PRO A 21 -19.86 -23.63 -19.90
C PRO A 21 -20.46 -22.29 -19.45
N SER A 22 -20.28 -21.28 -20.28
CA SER A 22 -20.86 -19.94 -20.06
C SER A 22 -22.38 -19.95 -20.01
N ASN A 23 -23.01 -20.85 -20.75
CA ASN A 23 -24.47 -21.04 -20.84
C ASN A 23 -25.26 -19.73 -21.08
N GLY A 24 -24.63 -18.72 -21.68
CA GLY A 24 -25.24 -17.41 -21.90
C GLY A 24 -25.45 -16.59 -20.64
N VAL A 25 -24.91 -17.03 -19.49
CA VAL A 25 -24.93 -16.30 -18.21
C VAL A 25 -23.56 -15.68 -17.94
N TRP A 26 -22.51 -16.49 -17.99
CA TRP A 26 -21.14 -16.08 -17.74
C TRP A 26 -20.46 -15.68 -19.05
N GLY A 27 -20.75 -14.50 -19.54
CA GLY A 27 -20.26 -14.00 -20.83
C GLY A 27 -19.93 -12.52 -20.80
N ALA A 28 -19.78 -11.92 -21.97
CA ALA A 28 -19.34 -10.53 -22.10
C ALA A 28 -20.25 -9.52 -21.37
N ASP A 29 -21.57 -9.76 -21.33
CA ASP A 29 -22.50 -8.86 -20.66
C ASP A 29 -22.36 -8.92 -19.13
N GLU A 30 -22.12 -10.11 -18.58
CA GLU A 30 -21.85 -10.30 -17.15
C GLU A 30 -20.53 -9.65 -16.76
N ALA A 31 -19.47 -9.89 -17.54
CA ALA A 31 -18.17 -9.27 -17.31
C ALA A 31 -18.25 -7.72 -17.36
N ARG A 32 -18.97 -7.17 -18.34
CA ARG A 32 -19.21 -5.72 -18.40
C ARG A 32 -19.97 -5.23 -17.18
N SER A 33 -21.02 -5.93 -16.77
CA SER A 33 -21.84 -5.58 -15.61
C SER A 33 -21.03 -5.62 -14.31
N LEU A 34 -20.17 -6.62 -14.14
CA LEU A 34 -19.30 -6.77 -12.98
C LEU A 34 -18.25 -5.65 -12.91
N LEU A 35 -17.55 -5.43 -14.02
CA LEU A 35 -16.36 -4.58 -14.02
C LEU A 35 -16.67 -3.09 -14.23
N ALA A 36 -17.66 -2.74 -15.06
CA ALA A 36 -17.88 -1.37 -15.51
C ALA A 36 -18.10 -0.35 -14.40
N ASN A 37 -18.76 -0.75 -13.30
CA ASN A 37 -18.96 0.13 -12.15
C ASN A 37 -17.89 -0.09 -11.09
N ARG A 38 -17.53 -1.36 -10.82
CA ARG A 38 -16.67 -1.72 -9.68
C ARG A 38 -15.20 -1.40 -9.94
N ALA A 39 -14.64 -1.81 -11.09
CA ALA A 39 -13.25 -1.52 -11.41
C ALA A 39 -13.03 -0.02 -11.62
N SER A 40 -13.95 0.63 -12.35
CA SER A 40 -13.86 2.08 -12.58
C SER A 40 -13.92 2.87 -11.28
N ASP A 41 -14.87 2.56 -10.39
CA ASP A 41 -15.00 3.25 -9.10
C ASP A 41 -13.80 3.00 -8.19
N TYR A 42 -13.26 1.76 -8.20
CA TYR A 42 -12.11 1.40 -7.40
C TYR A 42 -10.85 2.19 -7.83
N PHE A 43 -10.47 2.09 -9.10
CA PHE A 43 -9.28 2.80 -9.61
C PHE A 43 -9.45 4.32 -9.62
N TYR A 44 -10.67 4.81 -9.73
CA TYR A 44 -10.97 6.24 -9.53
C TYR A 44 -10.60 6.68 -8.11
N GLN A 45 -10.97 5.90 -7.07
CA GLN A 45 -10.56 6.20 -5.69
C GLN A 45 -9.07 5.96 -5.46
N VAL A 46 -8.48 4.88 -5.97
CA VAL A 46 -7.03 4.60 -5.89
C VAL A 46 -6.22 5.79 -6.38
N SER A 47 -6.61 6.40 -7.48
CA SER A 47 -5.89 7.52 -8.10
C SER A 47 -6.21 8.90 -7.52
N GLY A 48 -7.02 8.99 -6.47
CA GLY A 48 -7.47 10.29 -5.98
C GLY A 48 -8.41 11.01 -6.97
N ASN A 49 -9.28 10.26 -7.62
CA ASN A 49 -10.31 10.73 -8.57
C ASN A 49 -9.75 11.18 -9.94
N LEU A 50 -8.63 10.63 -10.37
CA LEU A 50 -7.98 11.02 -11.62
C LEU A 50 -8.10 9.97 -12.73
N THR A 51 -8.08 8.67 -12.40
CA THR A 51 -8.07 7.59 -13.38
C THR A 51 -9.46 7.24 -13.88
N ASN A 52 -9.57 7.12 -15.21
CA ASN A 52 -10.73 6.58 -15.88
C ASN A 52 -10.38 5.20 -16.46
N VAL A 53 -11.16 4.19 -16.14
CA VAL A 53 -10.97 2.83 -16.65
C VAL A 53 -11.93 2.55 -17.80
N ASN A 54 -11.38 2.21 -18.96
CA ASN A 54 -12.11 1.76 -20.14
C ASN A 54 -11.92 0.26 -20.30
N LEU A 55 -13.02 -0.48 -20.35
CA LEU A 55 -13.01 -1.92 -20.47
C LEU A 55 -13.54 -2.33 -21.84
N THR A 56 -12.68 -2.92 -22.65
CA THR A 56 -13.05 -3.55 -23.91
C THR A 56 -13.24 -5.04 -23.66
N VAL A 57 -14.48 -5.45 -23.43
CA VAL A 57 -14.79 -6.86 -23.25
C VAL A 57 -15.02 -7.51 -24.61
N TYR A 58 -14.17 -8.49 -24.93
CA TYR A 58 -14.29 -9.28 -26.16
C TYR A 58 -15.66 -9.93 -26.24
N PRO A 59 -16.35 -9.85 -27.38
CA PRO A 59 -17.78 -10.23 -27.44
C PRO A 59 -18.04 -11.72 -27.38
N GLU A 60 -17.06 -12.55 -27.74
CA GLU A 60 -17.19 -14.00 -27.82
C GLU A 60 -16.56 -14.67 -26.61
N VAL A 61 -17.14 -15.77 -26.16
CA VAL A 61 -16.55 -16.63 -25.13
C VAL A 61 -15.67 -17.66 -25.84
N ILE A 62 -14.43 -17.74 -25.43
CA ILE A 62 -13.45 -18.64 -26.00
C ILE A 62 -13.57 -19.99 -25.28
N ARG A 63 -13.77 -21.07 -26.03
CA ARG A 63 -13.84 -22.42 -25.47
C ARG A 63 -12.45 -22.99 -25.32
N ALA A 64 -12.07 -23.32 -24.07
CA ALA A 64 -10.83 -24.02 -23.76
C ALA A 64 -10.80 -25.42 -24.45
N SER A 65 -9.62 -25.83 -24.88
CA SER A 65 -9.41 -27.12 -25.55
C SER A 65 -9.56 -28.31 -24.60
N ASN A 66 -9.22 -28.10 -23.32
CA ASN A 66 -9.34 -29.10 -22.27
C ASN A 66 -10.34 -28.67 -21.20
N ASP A 67 -10.65 -29.55 -20.26
CA ASP A 67 -11.55 -29.24 -19.15
C ASP A 67 -10.83 -28.50 -17.99
N LEU A 68 -11.58 -27.84 -17.14
CA LEU A 68 -11.09 -27.08 -15.98
C LEU A 68 -10.03 -27.83 -15.18
N ALA A 69 -10.27 -29.13 -14.91
CA ALA A 69 -9.35 -29.95 -14.12
C ALA A 69 -7.98 -30.17 -14.77
N TYR A 70 -7.84 -29.90 -16.06
CA TYR A 70 -6.56 -29.95 -16.75
C TYR A 70 -5.71 -28.71 -16.43
N TYR A 71 -6.31 -27.51 -16.44
CA TYR A 71 -5.60 -26.25 -16.20
C TYR A 71 -5.45 -25.93 -14.71
N GLY A 72 -6.43 -26.29 -13.88
CA GLY A 72 -6.45 -25.99 -12.45
C GLY A 72 -6.15 -27.21 -11.57
N GLY A 73 -5.39 -28.18 -12.07
CA GLY A 73 -5.05 -29.39 -11.32
C GLY A 73 -3.81 -29.23 -10.46
N ASP A 74 -3.96 -29.38 -9.13
CA ASP A 74 -2.84 -29.37 -8.17
C ASP A 74 -2.16 -30.75 -8.11
N THR A 75 -1.11 -30.96 -8.87
CA THR A 75 -0.40 -32.24 -8.89
C THR A 75 0.91 -32.19 -8.11
N SER A 76 1.83 -31.29 -8.47
CA SER A 76 3.09 -31.10 -7.76
C SER A 76 3.05 -29.84 -6.89
N ASN A 77 2.34 -28.84 -7.32
CA ASN A 77 2.06 -27.60 -6.60
C ASN A 77 0.71 -27.07 -7.08
N ARG A 78 0.27 -25.88 -6.67
CA ARG A 78 -0.97 -25.25 -7.09
C ARG A 78 -0.91 -24.96 -8.60
N ASP A 79 -1.94 -25.43 -9.34
CA ASP A 79 -2.06 -25.29 -10.79
C ASP A 79 -0.85 -25.80 -11.60
N VAL A 80 -0.05 -26.68 -11.01
CA VAL A 80 1.18 -27.22 -11.63
C VAL A 80 1.04 -28.72 -11.83
N ASP A 81 1.33 -29.18 -13.04
CA ASP A 81 1.28 -30.61 -13.39
C ASP A 81 2.46 -31.42 -12.78
N ALA A 82 2.49 -32.71 -13.08
CA ALA A 82 3.52 -33.62 -12.57
C ALA A 82 4.92 -33.32 -13.10
N ASP A 83 5.04 -32.65 -14.23
CA ASP A 83 6.29 -32.28 -14.88
C ASP A 83 6.79 -30.89 -14.45
N GLY A 84 6.02 -30.18 -13.64
CA GLY A 84 6.35 -28.86 -13.11
C GLY A 84 5.90 -27.70 -14.01
N THR A 85 4.96 -27.93 -14.94
CA THR A 85 4.44 -26.91 -15.84
C THR A 85 3.25 -26.20 -15.19
N PHE A 86 3.24 -24.86 -15.23
CA PHE A 86 2.12 -24.05 -14.78
C PHE A 86 1.03 -24.02 -15.87
N MET A 87 -0.02 -24.76 -15.63
CA MET A 87 -1.03 -25.08 -16.65
C MET A 87 -1.95 -23.92 -17.05
N PRO A 88 -2.27 -22.92 -16.18
CA PRO A 88 -3.07 -21.77 -16.58
C PRO A 88 -2.45 -20.91 -17.69
N GLU A 89 -1.12 -20.95 -17.88
CA GLU A 89 -0.47 -20.26 -18.99
C GLU A 89 -0.94 -20.80 -20.35
N GLU A 90 -1.09 -22.12 -20.49
CA GLU A 90 -1.63 -22.73 -21.71
C GLU A 90 -3.06 -22.24 -21.99
N LEU A 91 -3.90 -22.13 -20.95
CA LEU A 91 -5.25 -21.57 -21.08
C LEU A 91 -5.21 -20.10 -21.53
N ALA A 92 -4.31 -19.31 -20.97
CA ALA A 92 -4.14 -17.91 -21.35
C ALA A 92 -3.68 -17.78 -22.81
N GLN A 93 -2.76 -18.63 -23.25
CA GLN A 93 -2.33 -18.69 -24.64
C GLN A 93 -3.51 -19.06 -25.56
N GLU A 94 -4.29 -20.09 -25.22
CA GLU A 94 -5.50 -20.46 -25.97
C GLU A 94 -6.50 -19.31 -26.04
N ALA A 95 -6.64 -18.52 -24.95
CA ALA A 95 -7.53 -17.37 -24.94
C ALA A 95 -7.10 -16.28 -25.92
N VAL A 96 -5.82 -15.98 -25.98
CA VAL A 96 -5.26 -14.97 -26.91
C VAL A 96 -5.35 -15.48 -28.37
N GLU A 97 -4.93 -16.71 -28.62
CA GLU A 97 -4.95 -17.32 -29.96
C GLU A 97 -6.39 -17.61 -30.46
N GLY A 98 -7.36 -17.77 -29.54
CA GLY A 98 -8.77 -18.02 -29.85
C GLY A 98 -9.54 -16.77 -30.30
N ILE A 99 -8.91 -15.61 -30.32
CA ILE A 99 -9.54 -14.38 -30.82
C ILE A 99 -9.83 -14.51 -32.32
N SER A 100 -11.10 -14.61 -32.69
CA SER A 100 -11.55 -14.78 -34.06
C SER A 100 -12.00 -13.48 -34.72
N THR A 101 -12.61 -12.60 -33.94
CA THR A 101 -12.96 -11.23 -34.37
C THR A 101 -11.75 -10.31 -34.17
N PRO A 102 -11.31 -9.56 -35.19
CA PRO A 102 -10.13 -8.68 -35.06
C PRO A 102 -10.26 -7.69 -33.91
N VAL A 103 -9.20 -7.58 -33.12
CA VAL A 103 -9.04 -6.61 -32.04
C VAL A 103 -8.10 -5.50 -32.53
N ASP A 104 -8.45 -4.26 -32.23
CA ASP A 104 -7.54 -3.14 -32.29
C ASP A 104 -6.68 -3.16 -31.02
N TRP A 105 -5.38 -3.42 -31.16
CA TRP A 105 -4.47 -3.64 -30.03
C TRP A 105 -3.85 -2.33 -29.51
N ASP A 106 -3.77 -1.30 -30.35
CA ASP A 106 -3.15 -0.01 -30.01
C ASP A 106 -3.63 0.58 -28.67
N PRO A 107 -4.94 0.51 -28.28
CA PRO A 107 -5.41 1.09 -27.02
C PRO A 107 -4.91 0.39 -25.75
N PHE A 108 -4.39 -0.83 -25.85
CA PHE A 108 -3.93 -1.63 -24.71
C PHE A 108 -2.42 -1.62 -24.50
N ASP A 109 -1.69 -1.05 -25.45
CA ASP A 109 -0.28 -0.66 -25.37
C ASP A 109 -0.22 0.80 -24.88
N LEU A 110 -0.08 0.98 -23.58
CA LEU A 110 -0.28 2.29 -22.93
C LEU A 110 0.92 3.23 -23.08
N ASP A 111 2.11 2.68 -23.30
CA ASP A 111 3.35 3.45 -23.45
C ASP A 111 3.91 3.46 -24.87
N GLY A 112 3.34 2.66 -25.77
CA GLY A 112 3.68 2.62 -27.19
C GLY A 112 4.95 1.83 -27.50
N ASP A 113 5.32 0.86 -26.65
CA ASP A 113 6.51 0.04 -26.84
C ASP A 113 6.26 -1.24 -27.66
N GLY A 114 4.99 -1.51 -27.98
CA GLY A 114 4.54 -2.69 -28.74
C GLY A 114 4.16 -3.87 -27.83
N THR A 115 4.25 -3.73 -26.52
CA THR A 115 3.78 -4.72 -25.56
C THR A 115 2.37 -4.36 -25.07
N ILE A 116 1.48 -5.32 -25.00
CA ILE A 116 0.14 -5.11 -24.45
C ILE A 116 0.22 -5.08 -22.94
N ASP A 117 -0.07 -3.91 -22.34
CA ASP A 117 0.06 -3.67 -20.91
C ASP A 117 -1.10 -4.18 -20.08
N ARG A 118 -2.29 -4.30 -20.67
CA ARG A 118 -3.53 -4.55 -19.91
C ARG A 118 -4.36 -5.66 -20.54
N LEU A 119 -4.19 -6.88 -20.02
CA LEU A 119 -4.96 -8.06 -20.40
C LEU A 119 -5.54 -8.77 -19.18
N LEU A 120 -6.86 -8.81 -19.09
CA LEU A 120 -7.61 -9.58 -18.08
C LEU A 120 -8.32 -10.76 -18.74
N ILE A 121 -8.07 -11.96 -18.28
CA ILE A 121 -8.75 -13.18 -18.71
C ILE A 121 -9.66 -13.66 -17.58
N LEU A 122 -10.96 -13.74 -17.84
CA LEU A 122 -11.95 -14.20 -16.89
C LEU A 122 -12.44 -15.60 -17.26
N HIS A 123 -12.27 -16.57 -16.36
CA HIS A 123 -12.78 -17.90 -16.58
C HIS A 123 -14.15 -18.12 -15.91
N THR A 124 -14.98 -18.99 -16.50
CA THR A 124 -16.36 -19.26 -16.07
C THR A 124 -16.49 -20.33 -14.99
N SER A 125 -15.40 -20.69 -14.31
CA SER A 125 -15.43 -21.55 -13.12
C SER A 125 -15.26 -20.70 -11.86
N LYS A 126 -15.49 -21.27 -10.70
CA LYS A 126 -15.13 -20.64 -9.42
C LYS A 126 -13.62 -20.66 -9.23
N GLY A 127 -13.07 -19.60 -8.66
CA GLY A 127 -11.68 -19.54 -8.27
C GLY A 127 -11.33 -20.52 -7.14
N GLN A 128 -10.08 -20.97 -7.10
CA GLN A 128 -9.61 -21.87 -6.04
C GLN A 128 -9.45 -21.13 -4.71
N GLU A 129 -9.15 -19.86 -4.73
CA GLU A 129 -9.01 -18.99 -3.56
C GLU A 129 -10.27 -18.94 -2.69
N GLU A 130 -11.46 -19.15 -3.27
CA GLU A 130 -12.70 -19.26 -2.49
C GLU A 130 -12.75 -20.52 -1.61
N ASN A 131 -12.06 -21.58 -2.01
CA ASN A 131 -11.95 -22.81 -1.25
C ASN A 131 -10.63 -23.53 -1.60
N PRO A 132 -9.54 -23.19 -0.95
CA PRO A 132 -8.20 -23.72 -1.25
C PRO A 132 -8.08 -25.25 -1.14
N GLY A 133 -9.04 -25.92 -0.50
CA GLY A 133 -9.10 -27.37 -0.43
C GLY A 133 -9.61 -28.06 -1.70
N VAL A 134 -10.12 -27.31 -2.68
CA VAL A 134 -10.62 -27.86 -3.96
C VAL A 134 -9.51 -27.80 -5.01
N LYS A 135 -8.94 -28.95 -5.34
CA LYS A 135 -7.70 -29.08 -6.14
C LYS A 135 -7.90 -29.13 -7.67
N ASN A 136 -9.03 -28.71 -8.18
CA ASN A 136 -9.33 -28.75 -9.62
C ASN A 136 -9.93 -27.43 -10.09
N ARG A 137 -9.45 -26.32 -9.52
CA ARG A 137 -9.84 -24.95 -9.87
C ARG A 137 -8.59 -24.14 -10.09
N ILE A 138 -8.68 -23.15 -10.94
CA ILE A 138 -7.61 -22.21 -11.19
C ILE A 138 -7.59 -21.20 -10.04
N TRP A 139 -6.41 -20.95 -9.47
CA TRP A 139 -6.16 -19.85 -8.58
C TRP A 139 -6.00 -18.56 -9.38
N SER A 140 -6.64 -17.48 -8.96
CA SER A 140 -6.45 -16.17 -9.59
C SER A 140 -5.00 -15.74 -9.49
N HIS A 141 -4.45 -15.16 -10.56
CA HIS A 141 -3.03 -14.81 -10.62
C HIS A 141 -2.73 -13.78 -11.71
N PHE A 142 -1.61 -13.11 -11.54
CA PHE A 142 -0.88 -12.41 -12.59
C PHE A 142 0.42 -13.18 -12.89
N THR A 143 0.78 -13.32 -14.16
CA THR A 143 2.06 -13.90 -14.55
C THR A 143 2.47 -13.48 -15.96
N HIS A 144 3.72 -13.80 -16.33
CA HIS A 144 4.26 -13.63 -17.66
C HIS A 144 4.19 -14.94 -18.43
N PHE A 145 4.04 -14.83 -19.75
CA PHE A 145 4.21 -15.97 -20.65
C PHE A 145 5.69 -16.36 -20.72
N ASP A 146 6.00 -17.64 -20.81
CA ASP A 146 7.35 -18.14 -21.09
C ASP A 146 7.94 -17.56 -22.38
N SER A 147 7.08 -17.25 -23.33
CA SER A 147 7.44 -16.60 -24.59
C SER A 147 6.36 -15.62 -25.04
N PRO A 148 6.71 -14.41 -25.49
CA PRO A 148 5.76 -13.43 -26.01
C PRO A 148 4.87 -14.00 -27.13
N ILE A 149 3.59 -13.66 -27.11
CA ILE A 149 2.62 -14.05 -28.14
C ILE A 149 2.46 -12.89 -29.12
N ASN A 150 2.80 -13.10 -30.41
CA ASN A 150 2.56 -12.10 -31.44
C ASN A 150 1.08 -12.07 -31.79
N VAL A 151 0.42 -10.93 -31.59
CA VAL A 151 -1.03 -10.77 -31.79
C VAL A 151 -1.38 -9.92 -33.02
N ALA A 152 -0.49 -9.01 -33.40
CA ALA A 152 -0.58 -8.19 -34.59
C ALA A 152 0.81 -7.74 -35.03
N GLU A 153 0.91 -7.07 -36.22
CA GLU A 153 2.16 -6.44 -36.63
C GLU A 153 2.54 -5.34 -35.63
N GLY A 154 3.66 -5.55 -34.95
CA GLY A 154 4.19 -4.61 -33.95
C GLY A 154 3.61 -4.79 -32.53
N HIS A 155 2.74 -5.76 -32.29
CA HIS A 155 2.19 -5.99 -30.95
C HIS A 155 2.42 -7.40 -30.44
N THR A 156 2.85 -7.50 -29.19
CA THR A 156 3.02 -8.75 -28.44
C THR A 156 2.29 -8.69 -27.10
N VAL A 157 1.82 -9.86 -26.64
CA VAL A 157 1.35 -10.06 -25.27
C VAL A 157 2.43 -10.83 -24.51
N GLU A 158 2.91 -10.27 -23.42
CA GLU A 158 3.99 -10.84 -22.61
C GLU A 158 3.52 -11.29 -21.23
N HIS A 159 2.40 -10.77 -20.76
CA HIS A 159 1.84 -11.07 -19.44
C HIS A 159 0.31 -10.96 -19.45
N TYR A 160 -0.32 -11.53 -18.44
CA TYR A 160 -1.77 -11.51 -18.28
C TYR A 160 -2.18 -11.60 -16.82
N THR A 161 -3.39 -11.15 -16.54
CA THR A 161 -4.13 -11.42 -15.30
C THR A 161 -5.22 -12.44 -15.58
N MET A 162 -5.36 -13.45 -14.72
CA MET A 162 -6.45 -14.42 -14.79
C MET A 162 -7.24 -14.46 -13.48
N ALA A 163 -8.57 -14.41 -13.57
CA ALA A 163 -9.45 -14.47 -12.41
C ALA A 163 -10.82 -15.11 -12.75
N SER A 164 -11.60 -15.41 -11.71
CA SER A 164 -12.93 -16.01 -11.88
C SER A 164 -14.01 -14.97 -12.16
N LEU A 165 -14.82 -15.20 -13.20
CA LEU A 165 -16.06 -14.46 -13.43
C LEU A 165 -17.22 -14.98 -12.58
N GLN A 166 -17.20 -16.27 -12.20
CA GLN A 166 -18.34 -16.91 -11.53
C GLN A 166 -18.56 -16.45 -10.10
N THR A 167 -17.55 -15.90 -9.46
CA THR A 167 -17.65 -15.31 -8.11
C THR A 167 -18.53 -14.05 -8.08
N GLY A 168 -18.75 -13.43 -9.25
CA GLY A 168 -19.54 -12.21 -9.36
C GLY A 168 -18.96 -11.08 -8.50
N THR A 169 -19.82 -10.33 -7.85
CA THR A 169 -19.39 -9.17 -7.05
C THR A 169 -18.53 -9.54 -5.82
N SER A 170 -18.61 -10.78 -5.30
CA SER A 170 -17.75 -11.22 -4.20
C SER A 170 -16.31 -11.50 -4.64
N GLY A 171 -16.06 -11.66 -5.93
CA GLY A 171 -14.71 -11.82 -6.48
C GLY A 171 -14.04 -10.54 -6.89
N ILE A 172 -14.68 -9.38 -6.73
CA ILE A 172 -14.13 -8.12 -7.23
C ILE A 172 -12.81 -7.76 -6.54
N GLY A 173 -12.69 -8.06 -5.26
CA GLY A 173 -11.45 -7.80 -4.52
C GLY A 173 -10.26 -8.58 -5.08
N THR A 174 -10.45 -9.86 -5.39
CA THR A 174 -9.43 -10.68 -6.05
C THR A 174 -9.09 -10.12 -7.44
N ILE A 175 -10.10 -9.77 -8.25
CA ILE A 175 -9.86 -9.19 -9.58
C ILE A 175 -9.04 -7.89 -9.46
N MET A 176 -9.37 -7.00 -8.52
CA MET A 176 -8.64 -5.75 -8.30
C MET A 176 -7.19 -6.01 -7.87
N HIS A 177 -6.98 -6.97 -6.97
CA HIS A 177 -5.66 -7.42 -6.53
C HIS A 177 -4.81 -7.85 -7.74
N GLU A 178 -5.33 -8.77 -8.55
CA GLU A 178 -4.60 -9.28 -9.71
C GLU A 178 -4.37 -8.21 -10.80
N MET A 179 -5.34 -7.30 -11.01
CA MET A 179 -5.15 -6.18 -11.92
C MET A 179 -4.04 -5.23 -11.47
N MET A 180 -3.85 -5.05 -10.16
CA MET A 180 -2.80 -4.18 -9.64
C MET A 180 -1.40 -4.74 -9.85
N HIS A 181 -1.24 -6.06 -9.92
CA HIS A 181 0.04 -6.67 -10.31
C HIS A 181 0.49 -6.22 -11.71
N GLN A 182 -0.42 -6.04 -12.67
CA GLN A 182 -0.07 -5.50 -14.00
C GLN A 182 0.38 -4.02 -13.95
N MET A 183 0.14 -3.34 -12.83
CA MET A 183 0.62 -1.97 -12.58
C MET A 183 1.93 -1.93 -11.80
N GLY A 184 2.48 -3.09 -11.46
CA GLY A 184 3.74 -3.25 -10.75
C GLY A 184 3.59 -3.47 -9.23
N ALA A 185 2.37 -3.62 -8.70
CA ALA A 185 2.17 -3.97 -7.30
C ALA A 185 2.69 -5.39 -7.01
N VAL A 186 3.12 -5.63 -5.78
CA VAL A 186 3.59 -6.93 -5.28
C VAL A 186 2.72 -7.39 -4.12
N ASP A 187 2.70 -8.71 -3.87
CA ASP A 187 2.04 -9.26 -2.69
C ASP A 187 2.71 -8.78 -1.40
N LEU A 188 1.89 -8.36 -0.44
CA LEU A 188 2.37 -7.84 0.85
C LEU A 188 2.22 -8.85 1.98
N TYR A 189 2.21 -10.12 1.67
CA TYR A 189 2.20 -11.25 2.61
C TYR A 189 3.23 -12.30 2.16
N PRO A 190 3.68 -13.22 3.02
CA PRO A 190 4.61 -14.28 2.62
C PRO A 190 3.94 -15.25 1.63
N VAL A 191 4.30 -15.15 0.35
CA VAL A 191 3.70 -15.94 -0.74
C VAL A 191 4.28 -17.34 -0.88
N HIS A 192 5.48 -17.60 -0.31
CA HIS A 192 6.19 -18.86 -0.47
C HIS A 192 6.06 -19.77 0.75
N ASP A 193 5.72 -21.05 0.53
CA ASP A 193 5.47 -22.06 1.57
C ASP A 193 6.70 -22.38 2.44
N ASP A 194 7.90 -22.08 1.99
CA ASP A 194 9.16 -22.29 2.71
C ASP A 194 9.57 -21.13 3.63
N SER A 195 8.77 -20.05 3.67
CA SER A 195 8.96 -18.98 4.61
C SER A 195 8.80 -19.49 6.06
N SER A 196 9.80 -19.24 6.90
CA SER A 196 9.72 -19.54 8.33
C SER A 196 8.74 -18.61 9.08
N PHE A 197 8.15 -17.65 8.40
CA PHE A 197 7.24 -16.63 8.95
C PHE A 197 5.84 -16.69 8.34
N GLN A 198 5.34 -17.86 8.03
CA GLN A 198 4.00 -18.07 7.43
C GLN A 198 2.83 -17.54 8.27
N THR A 199 3.03 -17.29 9.57
CA THR A 199 2.02 -16.65 10.42
C THR A 199 1.90 -15.17 10.20
N TRP A 200 2.93 -14.52 9.66
CA TRP A 200 2.90 -13.10 9.37
C TRP A 200 1.84 -12.77 8.31
N LYS A 201 0.97 -11.82 8.60
CA LYS A 201 -0.12 -11.41 7.72
C LYS A 201 0.28 -10.29 6.73
N GLY A 202 1.54 -9.87 6.74
CA GLY A 202 1.98 -8.72 5.95
C GLY A 202 1.24 -7.47 6.39
N LEU A 203 0.54 -6.83 5.45
CA LEU A 203 -0.33 -5.69 5.76
C LEU A 203 -1.76 -6.09 6.19
N GLY A 204 -2.12 -7.38 6.17
CA GLY A 204 -3.43 -7.85 6.58
C GLY A 204 -4.57 -7.17 5.83
N ASP A 205 -5.63 -6.82 6.55
CA ASP A 205 -6.84 -6.19 6.00
C ASP A 205 -6.65 -4.72 5.59
N TRP A 206 -5.45 -4.15 5.83
CA TRP A 206 -5.15 -2.75 5.52
C TRP A 206 -4.83 -2.47 4.05
N ASP A 207 -4.52 -3.50 3.26
CA ASP A 207 -4.10 -3.33 1.86
C ASP A 207 -4.71 -4.40 0.96
N VAL A 208 -5.15 -4.00 -0.24
CA VAL A 208 -5.66 -4.92 -1.27
C VAL A 208 -4.63 -5.96 -1.70
N MET A 209 -3.32 -5.62 -1.63
CA MET A 209 -2.23 -6.56 -1.93
C MET A 209 -1.92 -7.52 -0.77
N ALA A 210 -2.80 -7.58 0.23
CA ALA A 210 -2.81 -8.54 1.34
C ALA A 210 -4.24 -9.03 1.58
N SER A 211 -4.61 -9.39 2.82
CA SER A 211 -5.97 -9.86 3.15
C SER A 211 -7.07 -8.84 2.87
N GLY A 212 -6.72 -7.56 2.73
CA GLY A 212 -7.66 -6.48 2.42
C GLY A 212 -8.44 -6.66 1.12
N SER A 213 -7.99 -7.52 0.19
CA SER A 213 -8.76 -7.94 -0.98
C SER A 213 -10.06 -8.65 -0.61
N TRP A 214 -10.13 -9.28 0.56
CA TRP A 214 -11.29 -10.01 1.07
C TRP A 214 -12.21 -9.20 1.96
N ASN A 215 -11.96 -7.91 2.17
CA ASN A 215 -12.79 -7.06 3.00
C ASN A 215 -14.25 -7.05 2.56
N GLY A 216 -15.15 -7.15 3.54
CA GLY A 216 -16.59 -7.28 3.26
C GLY A 216 -16.96 -8.52 2.44
N GLY A 217 -16.17 -9.60 2.51
CA GLY A 217 -16.32 -10.80 1.71
C GLY A 217 -15.95 -10.58 0.25
N GLY A 218 -14.93 -9.79 -0.02
CA GLY A 218 -14.42 -9.44 -1.35
C GLY A 218 -15.23 -8.36 -2.09
N LEU A 219 -16.27 -7.81 -1.45
CA LEU A 219 -17.13 -6.77 -2.06
C LEU A 219 -16.53 -5.37 -1.92
N TRP A 220 -15.71 -5.15 -0.91
CA TRP A 220 -15.16 -3.86 -0.52
C TRP A 220 -13.66 -4.00 -0.26
N PRO A 221 -12.86 -4.34 -1.28
CA PRO A 221 -11.42 -4.46 -1.11
C PRO A 221 -10.84 -3.15 -0.58
N ALA A 222 -9.89 -3.25 0.34
CA ALA A 222 -9.17 -2.09 0.83
C ALA A 222 -8.54 -1.30 -0.31
N LEU A 223 -8.42 0.01 -0.17
CA LEU A 223 -7.53 0.76 -1.04
C LEU A 223 -6.07 0.37 -0.74
N PRO A 224 -5.16 0.47 -1.72
CA PRO A 224 -3.75 0.20 -1.50
C PRO A 224 -3.15 1.21 -0.50
N SER A 225 -2.21 0.76 0.29
CA SER A 225 -1.44 1.61 1.21
C SER A 225 -0.47 2.52 0.47
N GLY A 226 0.08 3.50 1.18
CA GLY A 226 0.99 4.48 0.61
C GLY A 226 2.17 3.90 -0.15
N GLY A 227 2.73 2.79 0.33
CA GLY A 227 3.84 2.11 -0.35
C GLY A 227 3.44 1.54 -1.70
N ILE A 228 2.27 0.93 -1.81
CA ILE A 228 1.74 0.43 -3.09
C ILE A 228 1.30 1.58 -3.99
N LEU A 229 0.67 2.64 -3.45
CA LEU A 229 0.32 3.83 -4.23
C LEU A 229 1.55 4.47 -4.90
N ASP A 230 2.67 4.51 -4.17
CA ASP A 230 3.95 5.01 -4.70
C ASP A 230 4.51 4.07 -5.78
N MET A 231 4.48 2.75 -5.53
CA MET A 231 4.98 1.72 -6.45
C MET A 231 4.24 1.70 -7.79
N ILE A 232 2.92 1.78 -7.77
CA ILE A 232 2.10 1.79 -9.01
C ILE A 232 2.06 3.16 -9.70
N GLY A 233 2.71 4.18 -9.14
CA GLY A 233 2.74 5.51 -9.73
C GLY A 233 1.41 6.27 -9.64
N ALA A 234 0.61 6.07 -8.60
CA ALA A 234 -0.69 6.73 -8.43
C ALA A 234 -0.58 8.25 -8.19
N ASN A 235 0.63 8.78 -7.99
CA ASN A 235 0.92 10.20 -7.75
C ASN A 235 0.15 10.79 -6.55
N ARG A 236 -0.07 9.99 -5.52
CA ARG A 236 -0.76 10.39 -4.29
C ARG A 236 0.16 10.49 -3.08
N THR A 237 1.44 10.23 -3.26
CA THR A 237 2.45 10.36 -2.21
C THR A 237 3.11 11.73 -2.28
N VAL A 238 3.19 12.39 -1.14
CA VAL A 238 3.88 13.67 -0.96
C VAL A 238 5.10 13.42 -0.09
N GLU A 239 6.28 13.52 -0.70
CA GLU A 239 7.53 13.38 0.05
C GLU A 239 7.76 14.60 0.94
N LEU A 240 8.00 14.35 2.21
CA LEU A 240 8.19 15.34 3.24
C LEU A 240 9.65 15.32 3.72
N ASP A 241 10.44 16.28 3.26
CA ASP A 241 11.75 16.55 3.82
C ASP A 241 11.59 17.37 5.11
N LEU A 242 11.85 16.74 6.25
CA LEU A 242 11.70 17.36 7.56
C LEU A 242 12.84 18.36 7.82
N THR A 243 12.55 19.62 7.55
CA THR A 243 13.43 20.73 7.89
C THR A 243 12.93 21.46 9.12
N TRP A 244 13.86 21.91 9.96
CA TRP A 244 13.57 22.58 11.22
C TRP A 244 13.91 24.07 11.10
N PRO A 245 12.95 24.98 11.41
CA PRO A 245 13.24 26.40 11.35
C PRO A 245 14.32 26.78 12.38
N SER A 246 15.39 27.38 11.91
CA SER A 246 16.53 27.77 12.78
C SER A 246 16.34 29.12 13.47
N ASP A 247 15.42 29.95 12.99
CA ASP A 247 15.19 31.33 13.38
C ASP A 247 13.80 31.59 13.98
N SER A 248 13.03 30.54 14.25
CA SER A 248 11.69 30.65 14.82
C SER A 248 11.71 30.67 16.35
N VAL A 249 10.64 31.20 16.95
CA VAL A 249 10.38 31.14 18.39
C VAL A 249 10.27 29.71 18.92
N SER A 250 10.00 28.75 18.01
CA SER A 250 9.87 27.32 18.31
C SER A 250 10.70 26.49 17.33
N PRO A 251 12.02 26.54 17.39
CA PRO A 251 12.91 25.91 16.39
C PRO A 251 12.76 24.36 16.34
N CYS A 252 12.15 23.75 17.36
CA CYS A 252 11.95 22.32 17.46
C CYS A 252 10.67 21.84 16.79
N ILE A 253 9.74 22.74 16.52
CA ILE A 253 8.46 22.39 15.92
C ILE A 253 8.58 22.51 14.40
N GLY A 254 8.37 21.40 13.72
CA GLY A 254 8.34 21.30 12.27
C GLY A 254 6.94 21.54 11.70
N PRO A 255 6.67 21.02 10.50
CA PRO A 255 5.37 21.20 9.87
C PRO A 255 4.25 20.55 10.69
N THR A 256 3.07 21.16 10.64
CA THR A 256 1.80 20.53 10.98
C THR A 256 1.02 20.34 9.70
N ILE A 257 0.62 19.10 9.43
CA ILE A 257 -0.05 18.70 8.20
C ILE A 257 -1.41 18.13 8.56
N THR A 258 -2.43 18.52 7.82
CA THR A 258 -3.77 17.94 7.91
C THR A 258 -3.92 16.91 6.79
N LEU A 259 -4.32 15.69 7.15
CA LEU A 259 -4.59 14.61 6.19
C LEU A 259 -6.10 14.40 6.04
N ASP A 260 -6.53 14.39 4.80
CA ASP A 260 -7.84 13.88 4.41
C ASP A 260 -7.79 12.35 4.26
N GLY A 261 -8.95 11.68 4.30
CA GLY A 261 -9.02 10.23 4.11
C GLY A 261 -8.56 9.81 2.72
N THR A 262 -7.80 8.73 2.62
CA THR A 262 -7.34 8.21 1.32
C THR A 262 -8.50 7.87 0.40
N SER A 263 -9.60 7.35 0.91
CA SER A 263 -10.85 7.12 0.17
C SER A 263 -11.57 8.41 -0.27
N ASP A 264 -11.25 9.54 0.35
CA ASP A 264 -11.76 10.88 0.02
C ASP A 264 -10.74 11.70 -0.80
N SER A 265 -9.82 11.03 -1.49
CA SER A 265 -8.74 11.63 -2.29
C SER A 265 -7.62 12.29 -1.48
N GLY A 266 -7.48 11.98 -0.19
CA GLY A 266 -6.39 12.46 0.65
C GLY A 266 -5.03 11.93 0.18
N ASP A 267 -4.00 12.76 0.32
CA ASP A 267 -2.63 12.38 0.02
C ASP A 267 -2.01 11.54 1.14
N VAL A 268 -0.99 10.79 0.80
CA VAL A 268 -0.15 10.03 1.71
C VAL A 268 1.18 10.77 1.91
N LEU A 269 1.62 10.95 3.14
CA LEU A 269 2.95 11.49 3.40
C LEU A 269 3.99 10.38 3.30
N LYS A 270 5.08 10.65 2.61
CA LYS A 270 6.28 9.82 2.56
C LYS A 270 7.40 10.57 3.28
N VAL A 271 7.89 10.02 4.37
CA VAL A 271 8.99 10.60 5.18
C VAL A 271 10.21 9.71 5.02
N PRO A 272 11.21 10.09 4.22
CA PRO A 272 12.47 9.35 4.11
C PRO A 272 13.18 9.30 5.48
N ILE A 273 13.69 8.13 5.86
CA ILE A 273 14.44 7.89 7.09
C ILE A 273 15.80 7.25 6.86
N GLY A 274 16.04 6.75 5.65
CA GLY A 274 17.29 6.14 5.17
C GLY A 274 17.40 6.28 3.66
N GLU A 275 18.42 5.67 3.06
CA GLU A 275 18.63 5.70 1.60
C GLU A 275 17.50 4.93 0.88
N ASP A 276 17.13 3.76 1.40
CA ASP A 276 16.10 2.87 0.85
C ASP A 276 14.86 2.79 1.75
N GLU A 277 14.84 3.53 2.86
CA GLU A 277 13.83 3.41 3.90
C GLU A 277 12.95 4.65 4.01
N SER A 278 11.65 4.44 4.11
CA SER A 278 10.66 5.51 4.27
C SER A 278 9.53 5.11 5.22
N ILE A 279 8.90 6.12 5.80
CA ILE A 279 7.65 5.97 6.54
C ILE A 279 6.54 6.57 5.71
N TYR A 280 5.50 5.79 5.43
CA TYR A 280 4.27 6.31 4.86
C TYR A 280 3.25 6.56 5.96
N ILE A 281 2.57 7.69 5.88
CA ILE A 281 1.57 8.11 6.87
C ILE A 281 0.33 8.52 6.10
N GLU A 282 -0.77 7.86 6.36
CA GLU A 282 -2.03 8.07 5.68
C GLU A 282 -3.21 8.03 6.62
N ARG A 283 -4.28 8.75 6.29
CA ARG A 283 -5.52 8.69 7.04
C ARG A 283 -6.47 7.71 6.38
N ARG A 284 -6.80 6.62 7.08
CA ARG A 284 -7.83 5.67 6.66
C ARG A 284 -9.17 6.11 7.26
N SER A 285 -10.21 6.09 6.45
CA SER A 285 -11.54 6.57 6.85
C SER A 285 -12.62 5.51 6.55
N ASP A 286 -13.74 5.57 7.26
CA ASP A 286 -14.89 4.68 7.03
C ASP A 286 -15.74 5.22 5.87
N SER A 287 -15.12 5.29 4.67
CA SER A 287 -15.81 5.77 3.45
C SER A 287 -15.29 5.05 2.21
N GLY A 288 -16.05 5.11 1.11
CA GLY A 288 -15.68 4.50 -0.15
C GLY A 288 -15.37 3.02 0.00
N TYR A 289 -14.29 2.57 -0.63
CA TYR A 289 -13.83 1.19 -0.52
C TYR A 289 -13.25 0.84 0.85
N ASP A 290 -12.79 1.82 1.62
CA ASP A 290 -12.27 1.62 2.97
C ASP A 290 -13.37 1.42 4.04
N THR A 291 -14.64 1.44 3.66
CA THR A 291 -15.79 1.28 4.59
C THR A 291 -15.82 -0.07 5.34
N ARG A 292 -14.98 -1.02 4.97
CA ARG A 292 -14.87 -2.34 5.61
C ARG A 292 -13.48 -2.61 6.19
N LEU A 293 -12.66 -1.60 6.32
CA LEU A 293 -11.42 -1.69 7.08
C LEU A 293 -11.70 -2.03 8.55
N PRO A 294 -10.71 -2.62 9.25
CA PRO A 294 -10.82 -2.90 10.69
C PRO A 294 -11.07 -1.67 11.56
N GLY A 295 -10.74 -0.48 11.04
CA GLY A 295 -10.93 0.77 11.77
C GLY A 295 -10.63 2.02 10.94
N SER A 296 -10.73 3.19 11.60
CA SER A 296 -10.38 4.49 11.01
C SER A 296 -9.41 5.26 11.91
N GLY A 297 -8.46 5.99 11.30
CA GLY A 297 -7.39 6.73 11.98
C GLY A 297 -6.17 6.89 11.10
N ILE A 298 -5.02 7.15 11.69
CA ILE A 298 -3.74 7.26 10.98
C ILE A 298 -3.07 5.90 10.92
N LEU A 299 -2.94 5.37 9.70
CA LEU A 299 -2.12 4.19 9.41
C LEU A 299 -0.69 4.66 9.15
N VAL A 300 0.26 4.01 9.78
CA VAL A 300 1.69 4.24 9.58
C VAL A 300 2.34 2.96 9.08
N THR A 301 3.02 3.03 7.96
CA THR A 301 3.77 1.89 7.42
C THR A 301 5.25 2.24 7.26
N TYR A 302 6.10 1.28 7.58
CA TYR A 302 7.53 1.31 7.30
C TYR A 302 7.78 0.60 5.98
N SER A 303 8.65 1.14 5.15
CA SER A 303 9.10 0.54 3.90
C SER A 303 10.62 0.53 3.80
N ASP A 304 11.15 -0.57 3.27
CA ASP A 304 12.55 -0.72 2.86
C ASP A 304 12.60 -1.31 1.45
N SER A 305 12.93 -0.47 0.46
CA SER A 305 12.99 -0.88 -0.96
C SER A 305 14.14 -1.82 -1.29
N SER A 306 15.11 -2.00 -0.38
CA SER A 306 16.20 -2.97 -0.52
C SER A 306 15.80 -4.38 -0.06
N ALA A 307 14.64 -4.52 0.60
CA ALA A 307 14.18 -5.79 1.15
C ALA A 307 13.47 -6.66 0.11
N GLY A 308 13.85 -7.94 0.02
CA GLY A 308 13.21 -8.91 -0.86
C GLY A 308 13.63 -8.81 -2.33
N ASN A 309 12.79 -9.32 -3.20
CA ASN A 309 12.98 -9.30 -4.66
C ASN A 309 11.65 -8.99 -5.35
N ILE A 310 11.50 -7.74 -5.77
CA ILE A 310 10.28 -7.22 -6.41
C ILE A 310 10.00 -7.96 -7.74
N ASP A 311 11.03 -8.19 -8.55
CA ASP A 311 10.88 -8.83 -9.87
C ASP A 311 10.34 -10.27 -9.79
N ARG A 312 10.47 -10.89 -8.63
CA ARG A 312 10.00 -12.25 -8.37
C ARG A 312 8.78 -12.30 -7.46
N ASN A 313 8.24 -11.15 -7.10
CA ASN A 313 7.18 -11.05 -6.08
C ASN A 313 7.56 -11.77 -4.75
N GLU A 314 8.86 -11.76 -4.41
CA GLU A 314 9.42 -12.37 -3.20
C GLU A 314 9.76 -11.27 -2.17
N VAL A 315 8.76 -10.48 -1.79
CA VAL A 315 8.88 -9.47 -0.74
C VAL A 315 8.13 -9.94 0.52
N ASN A 316 8.28 -9.22 1.62
CA ASN A 316 7.64 -9.54 2.90
C ASN A 316 7.83 -11.01 3.34
N THR A 317 8.97 -11.61 3.04
CA THR A 317 9.31 -12.97 3.44
C THR A 317 9.88 -13.05 4.86
N ASN A 318 10.30 -11.92 5.43
CA ASN A 318 10.90 -11.83 6.77
C ASN A 318 10.46 -10.53 7.48
N PRO A 319 9.67 -10.61 8.56
CA PRO A 319 9.20 -9.42 9.29
C PRO A 319 10.32 -8.65 10.01
N ASN A 320 11.53 -9.22 10.18
CA ASN A 320 12.67 -8.49 10.70
C ASN A 320 13.39 -7.65 9.63
N PHE A 321 13.07 -7.85 8.38
CA PHE A 321 13.57 -7.10 7.23
C PHE A 321 12.44 -6.98 6.20
N PRO A 322 11.38 -6.22 6.53
CA PRO A 322 10.18 -6.13 5.71
C PRO A 322 10.37 -5.17 4.53
N PHE A 323 9.78 -5.50 3.40
CA PHE A 323 9.62 -4.54 2.30
C PHE A 323 8.61 -3.45 2.66
N LEU A 324 7.46 -3.85 3.22
CA LEU A 324 6.43 -2.95 3.72
C LEU A 324 5.74 -3.59 4.94
N MET A 325 5.60 -2.86 6.04
CA MET A 325 5.04 -3.37 7.28
C MET A 325 4.23 -2.29 8.01
N VAL A 326 3.10 -2.67 8.59
CA VAL A 326 2.33 -1.80 9.48
C VAL A 326 3.10 -1.58 10.78
N ILE A 327 3.20 -0.33 11.21
CA ILE A 327 3.63 0.04 12.55
C ILE A 327 2.39 0.16 13.42
N GLU A 328 2.09 -0.91 14.16
CA GLU A 328 0.90 -0.99 15.02
C GLU A 328 1.00 0.00 16.19
N ALA A 329 -0.02 0.85 16.35
CA ALA A 329 -0.02 1.92 17.35
C ALA A 329 -0.09 1.41 18.79
N ASP A 330 -0.55 0.20 19.02
CA ASP A 330 -0.54 -0.46 20.32
C ASP A 330 0.76 -1.23 20.61
N GLY A 331 1.58 -1.46 19.56
CA GLY A 331 2.88 -2.14 19.65
C GLY A 331 2.81 -3.65 19.92
N GLN A 332 1.65 -4.29 19.70
CA GLN A 332 1.49 -5.73 20.00
C GLN A 332 2.07 -6.65 18.93
N GLN A 333 2.27 -6.16 17.71
CA GLN A 333 2.77 -6.92 16.55
C GLN A 333 1.89 -8.15 16.24
N ASP A 334 0.58 -7.96 16.31
CA ASP A 334 -0.39 -9.03 16.08
C ASP A 334 -0.45 -9.47 14.62
N LEU A 335 -0.20 -8.58 13.65
CA LEU A 335 -0.02 -8.92 12.25
C LEU A 335 1.21 -9.83 12.04
N VAL A 336 2.32 -9.56 12.75
CA VAL A 336 3.54 -10.36 12.67
C VAL A 336 3.35 -11.74 13.28
N SER A 337 2.67 -11.80 14.44
CA SER A 337 2.37 -13.07 15.11
C SER A 337 1.28 -13.88 14.42
N GLY A 338 0.47 -13.25 13.57
CA GLY A 338 -0.72 -13.83 12.94
C GLY A 338 -1.90 -13.99 13.90
N SER A 339 -1.92 -13.20 14.98
CA SER A 339 -3.01 -13.23 15.97
C SER A 339 -4.29 -12.64 15.41
N ASN A 340 -4.16 -11.65 14.53
CA ASN A 340 -5.26 -11.06 13.75
C ASN A 340 -4.78 -10.70 12.33
N GLU A 341 -5.64 -10.09 11.53
CA GLU A 341 -5.35 -9.58 10.18
C GLU A 341 -5.52 -8.06 10.10
N GLY A 342 -5.62 -7.40 11.24
CA GLY A 342 -5.77 -5.96 11.42
C GLY A 342 -6.90 -5.62 12.39
N GLU A 343 -6.71 -4.58 13.19
CA GLU A 343 -7.70 -4.08 14.15
C GLU A 343 -7.59 -2.56 14.39
N GLN A 344 -8.62 -1.97 14.97
CA GLN A 344 -8.67 -0.52 15.23
C GLN A 344 -7.47 -0.01 16.04
N SER A 345 -6.91 -0.84 16.91
CA SER A 345 -5.76 -0.48 17.77
C SER A 345 -4.44 -0.36 17.01
N ASP A 346 -4.36 -0.84 15.77
CA ASP A 346 -3.18 -0.63 14.90
C ASP A 346 -3.04 0.83 14.47
N LEU A 347 -4.14 1.60 14.51
CA LEU A 347 -4.18 2.97 14.02
C LEU A 347 -3.84 3.98 15.10
N PHE A 348 -3.02 4.95 14.77
CA PHE A 348 -2.73 6.10 15.62
C PHE A 348 -3.93 7.05 15.63
N SER A 349 -4.24 7.56 16.81
CA SER A 349 -5.38 8.44 17.06
C SER A 349 -4.98 9.68 17.85
N ASN A 350 -5.93 10.59 18.08
CA ASN A 350 -5.71 11.83 18.84
C ASN A 350 -5.00 11.56 20.17
N GLY A 351 -3.87 12.21 20.37
CA GLY A 351 -2.99 12.06 21.54
C GLY A 351 -1.90 10.99 21.39
N SER A 352 -1.88 10.21 20.30
CA SER A 352 -0.81 9.24 20.02
C SER A 352 0.44 9.95 19.50
N ASN A 353 1.60 9.34 19.76
CA ASN A 353 2.89 9.74 19.23
C ASN A 353 3.63 8.55 18.64
N PHE A 354 4.42 8.80 17.61
CA PHE A 354 5.37 7.82 17.06
C PHE A 354 6.65 8.52 16.56
N GLY A 355 7.70 7.74 16.35
CA GLY A 355 9.01 8.24 15.95
C GLY A 355 10.06 8.02 17.04
N ALA A 356 10.66 9.08 17.57
CA ALA A 356 11.59 8.97 18.68
C ALA A 356 10.89 8.75 20.02
N GLU A 357 9.69 9.28 20.19
CA GLU A 357 8.83 9.09 21.36
C GLU A 357 7.55 8.38 20.97
N GLY A 358 6.90 7.71 21.95
CA GLY A 358 5.75 6.85 21.72
C GLY A 358 6.17 5.52 21.09
N ILE A 359 5.50 5.10 20.03
CA ILE A 359 5.92 3.93 19.24
C ILE A 359 7.20 4.29 18.48
N GLN A 360 8.30 3.65 18.85
CA GLN A 360 9.62 3.98 18.30
C GLN A 360 9.77 3.50 16.86
N ILE A 361 10.23 4.41 16.00
CA ILE A 361 10.61 4.10 14.61
C ILE A 361 12.13 4.07 14.51
N ARG A 362 12.65 3.00 13.93
CA ARG A 362 14.08 2.80 13.68
C ARG A 362 14.30 2.34 12.26
N THR A 363 15.46 2.70 11.71
CA THR A 363 15.94 2.10 10.47
C THR A 363 16.24 0.61 10.68
N HIS A 364 16.45 -0.15 9.59
CA HIS A 364 16.83 -1.56 9.70
C HIS A 364 18.17 -1.75 10.46
N ASP A 365 19.05 -0.78 10.41
CA ASP A 365 20.31 -0.74 11.21
C ASP A 365 20.09 -0.39 12.70
N GLY A 366 18.83 -0.19 13.11
CA GLY A 366 18.45 0.10 14.48
C GLY A 366 18.61 1.55 14.90
N VAL A 367 18.91 2.48 13.99
CA VAL A 367 19.05 3.92 14.28
C VAL A 367 17.67 4.53 14.51
N LEU A 368 17.48 5.13 15.67
CA LEU A 368 16.25 5.82 16.03
C LEU A 368 16.12 7.11 15.19
N VAL A 369 14.93 7.37 14.64
CA VAL A 369 14.66 8.61 13.89
C VAL A 369 14.82 9.84 14.78
N GLY A 370 15.24 10.97 14.20
CA GLY A 370 15.52 12.22 14.93
C GLY A 370 14.30 13.12 15.13
N TRP A 371 13.10 12.58 15.04
CA TRP A 371 11.85 13.33 15.14
C TRP A 371 10.75 12.51 15.82
N THR A 372 9.76 13.22 16.33
CA THR A 372 8.49 12.65 16.84
C THR A 372 7.33 13.26 16.08
N ALA A 373 6.40 12.45 15.64
CA ALA A 373 5.11 12.86 15.10
C ALA A 373 4.03 12.73 16.18
N SER A 374 3.21 13.75 16.34
CA SER A 374 2.11 13.81 17.30
C SER A 374 0.78 13.97 16.55
N ILE A 375 -0.19 13.11 16.86
CA ILE A 375 -1.50 13.14 16.24
C ILE A 375 -2.46 14.00 17.08
N SER A 376 -3.21 14.86 16.40
CA SER A 376 -4.19 15.73 17.05
C SER A 376 -5.42 15.96 16.16
N GLY A 377 -6.47 16.58 16.73
CA GLY A 377 -7.74 16.86 16.06
C GLY A 377 -8.83 15.84 16.39
N ASP A 378 -10.10 16.25 16.28
CA ASP A 378 -11.26 15.42 16.66
C ASP A 378 -11.32 14.13 15.84
N ASP A 379 -10.92 14.20 14.55
CA ASP A 379 -10.86 13.06 13.64
C ASP A 379 -9.43 12.53 13.44
N SER A 380 -8.49 12.84 14.35
CA SER A 380 -7.07 12.42 14.27
C SER A 380 -6.38 12.83 12.95
N GLN A 381 -6.74 13.97 12.39
CA GLN A 381 -6.33 14.36 11.05
C GLN A 381 -5.05 15.21 10.99
N ASN A 382 -4.61 15.78 12.12
CA ASN A 382 -3.46 16.67 12.16
C ASN A 382 -2.23 15.93 12.68
N ILE A 383 -1.12 16.06 11.96
CA ILE A 383 0.16 15.49 12.33
C ILE A 383 1.15 16.64 12.51
N THR A 384 1.75 16.75 13.68
CA THR A 384 2.78 17.74 13.97
C THR A 384 4.10 17.03 14.23
N PHE A 385 5.14 17.42 13.50
CA PHE A 385 6.48 16.90 13.69
C PHE A 385 7.29 17.79 14.65
N THR A 386 8.04 17.15 15.54
CA THR A 386 8.99 17.84 16.44
C THR A 386 10.37 17.21 16.34
N SER A 387 11.42 18.01 16.31
CA SER A 387 12.80 17.53 16.31
C SER A 387 13.24 17.12 17.70
N THR A 388 13.94 16.00 17.81
CA THR A 388 14.60 15.59 19.06
C THR A 388 15.99 16.21 19.24
N ASN A 389 16.57 16.74 18.17
CA ASN A 389 17.95 17.27 18.13
C ASN A 389 18.00 18.79 18.06
N CYS A 390 16.90 19.48 18.35
CA CYS A 390 16.93 20.92 18.35
C CYS A 390 17.60 21.47 19.63
N SER A 391 18.53 22.38 19.42
CA SER A 391 19.04 23.23 20.49
C SER A 391 18.45 24.61 20.24
N PRO A 392 17.42 25.04 20.99
CA PRO A 392 16.92 26.40 20.83
C PRO A 392 18.04 27.36 21.17
N SER A 393 18.46 28.17 20.19
CA SER A 393 19.25 29.32 20.46
C SER A 393 18.31 30.42 20.94
N PHE A 394 18.39 30.80 22.19
CA PHE A 394 17.73 32.02 22.65
C PHE A 394 18.79 33.02 23.02
N GLU A 395 18.61 34.22 22.56
CA GLU A 395 19.41 35.35 22.99
C GLU A 395 18.71 35.97 24.23
N LEU A 396 19.36 35.84 25.37
CA LEU A 396 18.92 36.54 26.58
C LEU A 396 19.31 38.00 26.43
N ASP A 397 18.37 38.83 26.05
CA ASP A 397 18.54 40.27 26.14
C ASP A 397 18.44 40.68 27.64
N LEU A 398 19.54 40.49 28.32
CA LEU A 398 19.62 40.95 29.71
C LEU A 398 19.87 42.46 29.69
N PRO A 399 19.01 43.23 30.34
CA PRO A 399 19.26 44.64 30.49
C PRO A 399 20.66 44.84 31.10
N ASP A 400 21.40 45.80 30.57
CA ASP A 400 22.78 46.10 30.92
C ASP A 400 22.87 46.53 32.40
N TYR A 401 22.93 45.57 33.31
CA TYR A 401 23.13 45.81 34.74
C TYR A 401 24.61 46.04 34.99
N SER A 402 25.04 47.28 34.79
CA SER A 402 26.36 47.69 35.22
C SER A 402 26.55 47.43 36.71
N ALA A 403 27.45 46.53 37.05
CA ALA A 403 28.27 46.40 38.25
C ALA A 403 27.65 46.38 39.67
N THR A 404 26.33 46.29 39.84
CA THR A 404 25.68 46.36 41.16
C THR A 404 24.68 45.28 41.47
N LEU A 405 24.73 44.10 40.78
CA LEU A 405 24.00 42.96 41.24
C LEU A 405 24.52 42.42 42.56
N LEU A 406 23.76 42.59 43.62
CA LEU A 406 24.03 41.94 44.89
C LEU A 406 24.12 40.43 44.72
N PRO A 407 25.02 39.73 45.43
CA PRO A 407 25.02 38.28 45.46
C PRO A 407 23.63 37.77 45.83
N ASN A 408 23.11 36.83 45.00
CA ASN A 408 21.76 36.25 45.09
C ASN A 408 20.60 37.10 44.55
N ALA A 409 20.83 38.03 43.65
CA ALA A 409 19.75 38.70 42.93
C ALA A 409 19.07 37.68 41.97
N THR A 410 17.73 37.65 42.03
CA THR A 410 16.92 36.85 41.12
C THR A 410 16.34 37.74 40.03
N ILE A 411 16.61 37.43 38.78
CA ILE A 411 16.04 38.12 37.62
C ILE A 411 14.94 37.25 37.08
N PRO A 412 13.71 37.75 36.96
CA PRO A 412 12.65 37.00 36.29
C PRO A 412 12.98 36.92 34.79
N VAL A 413 13.12 35.74 34.28
CA VAL A 413 13.25 35.44 32.83
C VAL A 413 12.01 34.70 32.39
N ASP A 414 11.28 35.29 31.48
CA ASP A 414 10.11 34.63 30.87
C ASP A 414 10.60 33.77 29.71
N LEU A 415 10.72 32.46 29.99
CA LEU A 415 11.08 31.45 28.97
C LEU A 415 9.81 30.83 28.44
N ASN A 416 9.25 31.42 27.40
CA ASN A 416 8.16 30.82 26.67
C ASN A 416 8.70 29.71 25.76
N HIS A 417 8.84 28.48 26.30
CA HIS A 417 9.34 27.34 25.55
C HIS A 417 8.27 26.22 25.47
N PRO A 418 7.78 25.90 24.28
CA PRO A 418 6.68 24.94 24.11
C PRO A 418 7.10 23.45 24.01
N GLY A 419 8.32 23.04 24.34
CA GLY A 419 8.78 21.67 24.11
C GLY A 419 9.84 21.15 25.08
N PRO A 420 10.16 19.83 25.04
CA PRO A 420 11.02 19.15 26.02
C PRO A 420 12.54 19.34 25.80
N CYS A 421 12.98 20.47 25.26
CA CYS A 421 14.38 20.71 24.99
C CYS A 421 15.16 21.03 26.30
N THR A 422 16.30 20.37 26.49
CA THR A 422 17.25 20.72 27.57
C THR A 422 18.13 21.86 27.14
N SER A 423 18.05 23.01 27.83
CA SER A 423 18.90 24.18 27.58
C SER A 423 20.08 24.19 28.55
N ASN A 424 21.29 24.26 28.04
CA ASN A 424 22.49 24.49 28.83
C ASN A 424 22.80 25.98 28.88
N LEU A 425 22.59 26.61 30.02
CA LEU A 425 23.00 27.99 30.28
C LEU A 425 24.43 28.00 30.85
N THR A 426 25.33 28.66 30.17
CA THR A 426 26.70 28.88 30.67
C THR A 426 26.95 30.36 30.87
N SER A 427 27.49 30.76 32.04
CA SER A 427 27.97 32.12 32.23
C SER A 427 29.38 32.29 31.66
N SER A 428 29.64 33.41 31.04
CA SER A 428 30.96 33.73 30.46
C SER A 428 32.06 33.95 31.50
N ASP A 429 31.70 34.13 32.77
CA ASP A 429 32.60 34.38 33.90
C ASP A 429 32.78 33.15 34.82
N GLY A 430 32.26 32.02 34.46
CA GLY A 430 32.38 30.77 35.22
C GLY A 430 31.54 30.70 36.51
N ARG A 431 30.64 31.65 36.73
CA ARG A 431 29.69 31.61 37.85
C ARG A 431 28.49 30.76 37.48
N GLY A 432 28.06 29.87 38.37
CA GLY A 432 26.92 29.02 38.13
C GLY A 432 25.61 29.82 38.00
N ILE A 433 24.87 29.60 36.91
CA ILE A 433 23.50 30.08 36.78
C ILE A 433 22.58 28.91 37.17
N SER A 434 21.69 29.08 38.12
CA SER A 434 20.66 28.14 38.43
C SER A 434 19.31 28.69 38.00
N ILE A 435 18.57 27.90 37.18
CA ILE A 435 17.17 28.22 36.86
C ILE A 435 16.32 27.59 37.94
N VAL A 436 15.55 28.39 38.63
CA VAL A 436 14.47 27.88 39.50
C VAL A 436 13.19 27.94 38.68
N GLN A 437 12.76 26.79 38.21
CA GLN A 437 11.46 26.66 37.53
C GLN A 437 10.37 26.78 38.62
N ASN A 438 9.64 27.88 38.63
CA ASN A 438 8.37 27.91 39.33
C ASN A 438 7.32 27.21 38.44
N SER A 439 6.76 26.13 38.93
CA SER A 439 5.60 25.50 38.29
C SER A 439 4.51 26.57 38.16
N LEU A 440 4.15 26.89 36.96
CA LEU A 440 2.91 27.58 36.68
C LEU A 440 1.79 26.52 36.78
N ASP A 441 0.80 26.78 37.63
CA ASP A 441 -0.45 26.03 37.75
C ASP A 441 -1.26 26.03 36.43
#